data_8100820b191ae6db2ed10c5c337197aa
#
_entry.id   8100820b191ae6db2ed10c5c337197aa
#
_cell.length_a   1.000
_cell.length_b   1.000
_cell.length_c   1.000
_cell.angle_alpha   90.00
_cell.angle_beta   90.00
_cell.angle_gamma   90.00
#
_symmetry.space_group_name_H-M   'P 1'
#
loop_
_entity.id
_entity.type
_entity.pdbx_description
1 polymer ?
#
loop_
_entity_poly.entity_id
_entity_poly.type
_entity_poly.pdbx_seq_one_letter_code
_entity_poly.pdbx_strand_id
1 'polypeptide(L)'
;LLRSANDACLALAERVAGSEAAFVARMNRRAAALGLADTHFSNACGFDAPDHYASARDLARLADAALAEPRIAAIVARESGTAKTFDGRLFRFANTNVLIGRVDGARGVKTGWTRAAGRCLVASAERAGTRVLVVMLGAPDRWWDAVAMIESGFEDARARAPSPKPAVAPARS
;
A
#
# COMPACT_ATOMS: atom_id res chain seq x y z
N LEU A 1 -6.81 -7.79 -3.22
CA LEU A 1 -5.62 -7.10 -2.71
C LEU A 1 -4.47 -8.08 -2.45
N LEU A 2 -4.59 -9.05 -1.53
CA LEU A 2 -3.49 -9.92 -1.11
C LEU A 2 -2.81 -10.64 -2.29
N ARG A 3 -3.60 -11.29 -3.12
CA ARG A 3 -3.12 -12.07 -4.28
C ARG A 3 -2.90 -11.23 -5.52
N SER A 4 -3.36 -9.96 -5.51
CA SER A 4 -3.33 -9.10 -6.71
C SER A 4 -4.07 -9.72 -7.91
N ALA A 5 -5.24 -10.32 -7.66
CA ALA A 5 -6.03 -11.02 -8.67
C ALA A 5 -6.72 -10.00 -9.61
N ASN A 6 -6.42 -10.09 -10.91
CA ASN A 6 -6.93 -9.15 -11.91
C ASN A 6 -8.41 -9.41 -12.25
N ASP A 7 -8.84 -10.67 -12.26
CA ASP A 7 -10.24 -11.07 -12.43
C ASP A 7 -11.13 -10.46 -11.33
N ALA A 8 -10.69 -10.55 -10.07
CA ALA A 8 -11.39 -9.92 -8.95
C ALA A 8 -11.38 -8.39 -9.03
N CYS A 9 -10.32 -7.80 -9.59
CA CYS A 9 -10.25 -6.36 -9.83
C CYS A 9 -11.32 -5.91 -10.83
N LEU A 10 -11.40 -6.58 -12.00
CA LEU A 10 -12.40 -6.28 -13.03
C LEU A 10 -13.82 -6.50 -12.52
N ALA A 11 -14.08 -7.61 -11.85
CA ALA A 11 -15.40 -7.90 -11.28
C ALA A 11 -15.85 -6.82 -10.27
N LEU A 12 -14.93 -6.32 -9.45
CA LEU A 12 -15.22 -5.21 -8.53
C LEU A 12 -15.46 -3.90 -9.27
N ALA A 13 -14.68 -3.58 -10.29
CA ALA A 13 -14.84 -2.38 -11.10
C ALA A 13 -16.22 -2.35 -11.78
N GLU A 14 -16.61 -3.44 -12.42
CA GLU A 14 -17.91 -3.61 -13.06
C GLU A 14 -19.06 -3.55 -12.04
N ARG A 15 -18.92 -4.23 -10.90
CA ARG A 15 -19.94 -4.24 -9.84
C ARG A 15 -20.18 -2.85 -9.25
N VAL A 16 -19.13 -2.03 -9.15
CA VAL A 16 -19.19 -0.71 -8.51
C VAL A 16 -19.63 0.38 -9.48
N ALA A 17 -19.29 0.25 -10.77
CA ALA A 17 -19.48 1.34 -11.74
C ALA A 17 -20.25 0.92 -13.02
N GLY A 18 -20.64 -0.35 -13.13
CA GLY A 18 -21.33 -0.89 -14.30
C GLY A 18 -20.41 -1.27 -15.46
N SER A 19 -19.21 -0.68 -15.54
CA SER A 19 -18.18 -1.03 -16.52
C SER A 19 -16.79 -0.62 -16.02
N GLU A 20 -15.73 -1.23 -16.57
CA GLU A 20 -14.36 -0.82 -16.30
C GLU A 20 -14.11 0.65 -16.68
N ALA A 21 -14.58 1.09 -17.85
CA ALA A 21 -14.42 2.48 -18.30
C ALA A 21 -15.04 3.49 -17.32
N ALA A 22 -16.24 3.21 -16.84
CA ALA A 22 -16.90 4.06 -15.84
C ALA A 22 -16.15 4.04 -14.50
N PHE A 23 -15.56 2.89 -14.11
CA PHE A 23 -14.74 2.79 -12.92
C PHE A 23 -13.44 3.58 -13.05
N VAL A 24 -12.73 3.49 -14.17
CA VAL A 24 -11.53 4.27 -14.48
C VAL A 24 -11.81 5.77 -14.41
N ALA A 25 -12.92 6.22 -14.97
CA ALA A 25 -13.35 7.61 -14.85
C ALA A 25 -13.54 8.04 -13.37
N ARG A 26 -14.04 7.13 -12.50
CA ARG A 26 -14.13 7.38 -11.04
C ARG A 26 -12.76 7.40 -10.39
N MET A 27 -11.83 6.51 -10.80
CA MET A 27 -10.45 6.50 -10.31
C MET A 27 -9.77 7.83 -10.59
N ASN A 28 -9.85 8.35 -11.83
CA ASN A 28 -9.23 9.61 -12.21
C ASN A 28 -9.87 10.81 -11.47
N ARG A 29 -11.19 10.83 -11.30
CA ARG A 29 -11.83 11.85 -10.44
C ARG A 29 -11.35 11.78 -9.00
N ARG A 30 -11.16 10.58 -8.46
CA ARG A 30 -10.62 10.41 -7.10
C ARG A 30 -9.16 10.84 -7.00
N ALA A 31 -8.34 10.54 -8.02
CA ALA A 31 -6.96 11.01 -8.10
C ALA A 31 -6.90 12.54 -8.08
N ALA A 32 -7.70 13.21 -8.89
CA ALA A 32 -7.80 14.67 -8.89
C ALA A 32 -8.24 15.23 -7.52
N ALA A 33 -9.25 14.62 -6.89
CA ALA A 33 -9.71 15.02 -5.55
C ALA A 33 -8.69 14.81 -4.43
N LEU A 34 -7.73 13.90 -4.62
CA LEU A 34 -6.60 13.66 -3.72
C LEU A 34 -5.36 14.52 -4.06
N GLY A 35 -5.44 15.35 -5.10
CA GLY A 35 -4.32 16.18 -5.57
C GLY A 35 -3.17 15.37 -6.17
N LEU A 36 -3.47 14.23 -6.81
CA LEU A 36 -2.47 13.38 -7.48
C LEU A 36 -2.22 13.94 -8.88
N ALA A 37 -1.37 14.96 -8.98
CA ALA A 37 -1.15 15.71 -10.22
C ALA A 37 -0.34 14.91 -11.27
N ASP A 38 0.48 13.95 -10.83
CA ASP A 38 1.35 13.13 -11.66
C ASP A 38 0.80 11.68 -11.75
N THR A 39 -0.53 11.54 -11.84
CA THR A 39 -1.19 10.22 -11.88
C THR A 39 -2.35 10.24 -12.86
N HIS A 40 -2.37 9.24 -13.75
CA HIS A 40 -3.50 8.96 -14.63
C HIS A 40 -3.71 7.45 -14.77
N PHE A 41 -4.96 7.03 -14.72
CA PHE A 41 -5.38 5.64 -14.85
C PHE A 41 -6.08 5.42 -16.19
N SER A 42 -5.61 4.44 -16.96
CA SER A 42 -6.24 4.00 -18.23
C SER A 42 -6.97 2.65 -18.10
N ASN A 43 -6.73 1.91 -17.00
CA ASN A 43 -7.44 0.68 -16.64
C ASN A 43 -7.54 0.52 -15.12
N ALA A 44 -8.39 -0.40 -14.68
CA ALA A 44 -8.67 -0.59 -13.26
C ALA A 44 -7.59 -1.38 -12.50
N CYS A 45 -6.81 -2.22 -13.20
CA CYS A 45 -6.00 -3.27 -12.57
C CYS A 45 -4.49 -3.04 -12.65
N GLY A 46 -4.02 -1.98 -13.30
CA GLY A 46 -2.60 -1.64 -13.39
C GLY A 46 -1.84 -2.38 -14.49
N PHE A 47 -2.52 -2.71 -15.59
CA PHE A 47 -1.84 -3.20 -16.80
C PHE A 47 -1.11 -2.07 -17.51
N ASP A 48 -0.03 -2.40 -18.22
CA ASP A 48 0.65 -1.47 -19.11
C ASP A 48 -0.34 -0.95 -20.17
N ALA A 49 -0.47 0.35 -20.26
CA ALA A 49 -1.30 1.02 -21.26
C ALA A 49 -0.76 2.43 -21.52
N PRO A 50 -1.02 3.00 -22.71
CA PRO A 50 -0.76 4.41 -22.95
C PRO A 50 -1.42 5.26 -21.86
N ASP A 51 -0.74 6.31 -21.44
CA ASP A 51 -1.23 7.26 -20.43
C ASP A 51 -1.61 6.63 -19.06
N HIS A 52 -1.09 5.42 -18.73
CA HIS A 52 -1.25 4.80 -17.41
C HIS A 52 0.02 4.99 -16.60
N TYR A 53 0.04 6.00 -15.72
CA TYR A 53 1.22 6.35 -14.94
C TYR A 53 0.86 6.87 -13.55
N ALA A 54 1.85 6.83 -12.66
CA ALA A 54 1.79 7.46 -11.36
C ALA A 54 3.20 7.81 -10.86
N SER A 55 3.34 8.90 -10.13
CA SER A 55 4.58 9.21 -9.41
C SER A 55 4.64 8.50 -8.05
N ALA A 56 5.86 8.29 -7.54
CA ALA A 56 6.04 7.73 -6.20
C ALA A 56 5.39 8.61 -5.11
N ARG A 57 5.43 9.93 -5.28
CA ARG A 57 4.80 10.89 -4.38
C ARG A 57 3.28 10.71 -4.35
N ASP A 58 2.67 10.58 -5.50
CA ASP A 58 1.22 10.41 -5.60
C ASP A 58 0.77 9.04 -5.08
N LEU A 59 1.56 8.00 -5.33
CA LEU A 59 1.30 6.68 -4.74
C LEU A 59 1.42 6.68 -3.22
N ALA A 60 2.31 7.48 -2.64
CA ALA A 60 2.36 7.66 -1.19
C ALA A 60 1.07 8.31 -0.66
N ARG A 61 0.57 9.39 -1.29
CA ARG A 61 -0.70 10.03 -0.93
C ARG A 61 -1.89 9.09 -1.10
N LEU A 62 -1.90 8.33 -2.19
CA LEU A 62 -2.94 7.33 -2.45
C LEU A 62 -2.94 6.23 -1.39
N ALA A 63 -1.75 5.76 -0.99
CA ALA A 63 -1.60 4.76 0.06
C ALA A 63 -2.06 5.27 1.42
N ASP A 64 -1.76 6.52 1.78
CA ASP A 64 -2.26 7.15 2.99
C ASP A 64 -3.79 7.20 3.01
N ALA A 65 -4.40 7.64 1.90
CA ALA A 65 -5.86 7.66 1.76
C ALA A 65 -6.48 6.25 1.83
N ALA A 66 -5.81 5.25 1.26
CA ALA A 66 -6.26 3.86 1.30
C ALA A 66 -6.14 3.25 2.71
N LEU A 67 -5.05 3.52 3.42
CA LEU A 67 -4.82 3.02 4.78
C LEU A 67 -5.72 3.71 5.83
N ALA A 68 -6.24 4.90 5.53
CA ALA A 68 -7.27 5.55 6.36
C ALA A 68 -8.61 4.80 6.34
N GLU A 69 -8.85 3.91 5.35
CA GLU A 69 -10.01 3.02 5.32
C GLU A 69 -9.69 1.74 6.12
N PRO A 70 -10.34 1.51 7.29
CA PRO A 70 -9.98 0.40 8.18
C PRO A 70 -10.08 -0.98 7.54
N ARG A 71 -11.03 -1.17 6.61
CA ARG A 71 -11.19 -2.45 5.90
C ARG A 71 -10.01 -2.73 4.97
N ILE A 72 -9.52 -1.70 4.27
CA ILE A 72 -8.35 -1.83 3.40
C ILE A 72 -7.12 -2.12 4.25
N ALA A 73 -6.88 -1.32 5.30
CA ALA A 73 -5.77 -1.50 6.21
C ALA A 73 -5.74 -2.92 6.82
N ALA A 74 -6.88 -3.42 7.29
CA ALA A 74 -7.00 -4.76 7.84
C ALA A 74 -6.72 -5.87 6.81
N ILE A 75 -7.12 -5.68 5.55
CA ILE A 75 -6.89 -6.67 4.49
C ILE A 75 -5.42 -6.70 4.11
N VAL A 76 -4.81 -5.54 3.80
CA VAL A 76 -3.43 -5.50 3.27
C VAL A 76 -2.38 -5.95 4.29
N ALA A 77 -2.69 -5.90 5.59
CA ALA A 77 -1.84 -6.36 6.67
C ALA A 77 -1.87 -7.89 6.91
N ARG A 78 -2.77 -8.64 6.25
CA ARG A 78 -2.86 -10.10 6.46
C ARG A 78 -1.72 -10.82 5.74
N GLU A 79 -1.12 -11.81 6.37
CA GLU A 79 -0.14 -12.72 5.76
C GLU A 79 -0.79 -13.63 4.72
N SER A 80 -2.03 -14.06 4.97
CA SER A 80 -2.76 -14.99 4.12
C SER A 80 -4.26 -14.74 4.16
N GLY A 81 -4.96 -15.39 3.26
CA GLY A 81 -6.41 -15.38 3.21
C GLY A 81 -6.97 -16.68 2.66
N THR A 82 -8.27 -16.86 2.85
CA THR A 82 -9.04 -17.96 2.28
C THR A 82 -10.25 -17.41 1.54
N ALA A 83 -10.61 -18.05 0.44
CA ALA A 83 -11.87 -17.80 -0.25
C ALA A 83 -12.56 -19.15 -0.52
N LYS A 84 -13.88 -19.17 -0.43
CA LYS A 84 -14.70 -20.31 -0.72
C LYS A 84 -15.55 -20.01 -1.96
N THR A 85 -15.52 -20.91 -2.93
CA THR A 85 -16.40 -20.83 -4.12
C THR A 85 -17.83 -21.28 -3.80
N PHE A 86 -18.77 -21.01 -4.70
CA PHE A 86 -20.16 -21.43 -4.55
C PHE A 86 -20.31 -22.97 -4.49
N ASP A 87 -19.44 -23.72 -5.19
CA ASP A 87 -19.38 -25.18 -5.16
C ASP A 87 -18.62 -25.75 -3.94
N GLY A 88 -18.25 -24.88 -2.99
CA GLY A 88 -17.66 -25.26 -1.71
C GLY A 88 -16.16 -25.44 -1.69
N ARG A 89 -15.44 -25.25 -2.79
CA ARG A 89 -13.98 -25.34 -2.83
C ARG A 89 -13.34 -24.23 -2.01
N LEU A 90 -12.30 -24.58 -1.24
CA LEU A 90 -11.56 -23.64 -0.42
C LEU A 90 -10.21 -23.33 -1.09
N PHE A 91 -9.99 -22.05 -1.37
CA PHE A 91 -8.71 -21.55 -1.86
C PHE A 91 -7.98 -20.84 -0.72
N ARG A 92 -6.71 -21.21 -0.51
CA ARG A 92 -5.78 -20.52 0.38
C ARG A 92 -4.76 -19.79 -0.45
N PHE A 93 -4.42 -18.57 -0.06
CA PHE A 93 -3.42 -17.75 -0.75
C PHE A 93 -2.63 -16.90 0.25
N ALA A 94 -1.35 -16.71 -0.05
CA ALA A 94 -0.48 -15.84 0.71
C ALA A 94 -0.52 -14.41 0.15
N ASN A 95 -0.17 -13.43 0.99
CA ASN A 95 0.09 -12.08 0.55
C ASN A 95 1.31 -12.05 -0.38
N THR A 96 1.24 -11.27 -1.46
CA THR A 96 2.37 -11.06 -2.35
C THR A 96 3.45 -10.17 -1.77
N ASN A 97 3.14 -9.42 -0.71
CA ASN A 97 4.10 -8.62 0.04
C ASN A 97 4.80 -9.50 1.08
N VAL A 98 6.04 -9.90 0.78
CA VAL A 98 6.83 -10.80 1.64
C VAL A 98 7.36 -10.13 2.92
N LEU A 99 7.22 -8.81 3.07
CA LEU A 99 7.62 -8.11 4.30
C LEU A 99 6.65 -8.42 5.46
N ILE A 100 5.39 -8.74 5.14
CA ILE A 100 4.38 -9.09 6.14
C ILE A 100 4.79 -10.37 6.86
N GLY A 101 4.80 -10.33 8.20
CA GLY A 101 5.25 -11.44 9.06
C GLY A 101 6.76 -11.61 9.14
N ARG A 102 7.57 -10.80 8.42
CA ARG A 102 9.04 -10.88 8.43
C ARG A 102 9.73 -9.61 8.92
N VAL A 103 9.13 -8.46 8.64
CA VAL A 103 9.64 -7.16 9.08
C VAL A 103 8.75 -6.66 10.21
N ASP A 104 9.37 -6.31 11.33
CA ASP A 104 8.64 -5.81 12.50
C ASP A 104 7.79 -4.59 12.14
N GLY A 105 6.54 -4.63 12.54
CA GLY A 105 5.56 -3.58 12.26
C GLY A 105 5.07 -3.51 10.82
N ALA A 106 5.47 -4.39 9.89
CA ALA A 106 5.00 -4.35 8.50
C ALA A 106 3.48 -4.56 8.40
N ARG A 107 2.78 -3.61 7.70
CA ARG A 107 1.31 -3.55 7.63
C ARG A 107 0.73 -3.46 6.22
N GLY A 108 1.51 -3.66 5.19
CA GLY A 108 1.03 -3.61 3.80
C GLY A 108 2.06 -2.96 2.89
N VAL A 109 1.71 -2.41 1.72
CA VAL A 109 0.36 -2.13 1.24
C VAL A 109 0.10 -2.94 -0.05
N LYS A 110 0.93 -2.74 -1.11
CA LYS A 110 0.71 -3.33 -2.42
C LYS A 110 1.99 -3.55 -3.18
N THR A 111 2.08 -4.70 -3.81
CA THR A 111 3.12 -5.05 -4.78
C THR A 111 2.63 -4.79 -6.20
N GLY A 112 3.53 -4.46 -7.12
CA GLY A 112 3.26 -4.37 -8.55
C GLY A 112 4.39 -4.98 -9.36
N TRP A 113 4.06 -5.46 -10.55
CA TRP A 113 5.01 -5.80 -11.57
C TRP A 113 4.34 -5.83 -12.94
N THR A 114 4.93 -5.16 -13.89
CA THR A 114 4.67 -5.29 -15.31
C THR A 114 5.99 -5.25 -16.08
N ARG A 115 5.94 -5.52 -17.37
CA ARG A 115 7.16 -5.43 -18.19
C ARG A 115 7.68 -4.00 -18.28
N ALA A 116 6.79 -3.01 -18.42
CA ALA A 116 7.16 -1.60 -18.55
C ALA A 116 7.54 -0.97 -17.20
N ALA A 117 6.75 -1.23 -16.15
CA ALA A 117 6.96 -0.61 -14.84
C ALA A 117 8.10 -1.25 -14.03
N GLY A 118 8.50 -2.48 -14.34
CA GLY A 118 9.42 -3.23 -13.50
C GLY A 118 8.79 -3.66 -12.17
N ARG A 119 9.64 -3.96 -11.18
CA ARG A 119 9.18 -4.36 -9.84
C ARG A 119 8.86 -3.13 -9.01
N CYS A 120 7.62 -3.01 -8.55
CA CYS A 120 7.14 -1.89 -7.73
C CYS A 120 6.65 -2.39 -6.38
N LEU A 121 6.72 -1.51 -5.38
CA LEU A 121 6.26 -1.79 -4.02
C LEU A 121 5.81 -0.49 -3.34
N VAL A 122 4.65 -0.55 -2.72
CA VAL A 122 4.27 0.37 -1.66
C VAL A 122 4.27 -0.44 -0.37
N ALA A 123 5.13 -0.08 0.58
CA ALA A 123 5.27 -0.74 1.86
C ALA A 123 4.96 0.21 3.00
N SER A 124 4.31 -0.28 4.05
CA SER A 124 4.06 0.46 5.28
C SER A 124 4.50 -0.39 6.47
N ALA A 125 5.14 0.26 7.45
CA ALA A 125 5.43 -0.32 8.74
C ALA A 125 5.09 0.68 9.85
N GLU A 126 4.66 0.15 11.02
CA GLU A 126 4.28 0.98 12.17
C GLU A 126 4.90 0.41 13.44
N ARG A 127 5.62 1.25 14.21
CA ARG A 127 6.24 0.90 15.48
C ARG A 127 6.02 2.03 16.48
N ALA A 128 5.54 1.70 17.66
CA ALA A 128 5.32 2.67 18.75
C ALA A 128 4.56 3.94 18.31
N GLY A 129 3.53 3.78 17.47
CA GLY A 129 2.72 4.88 16.95
C GLY A 129 3.37 5.70 15.82
N THR A 130 4.60 5.40 15.45
CA THR A 130 5.26 5.99 14.27
C THR A 130 5.04 5.10 13.06
N ARG A 131 4.59 5.70 11.94
CA ARG A 131 4.41 5.00 10.68
C ARG A 131 5.42 5.48 9.64
N VAL A 132 6.06 4.53 8.98
CA VAL A 132 6.92 4.74 7.83
C VAL A 132 6.20 4.18 6.59
N LEU A 133 6.20 4.96 5.51
CA LEU A 133 5.66 4.57 4.21
C LEU A 133 6.77 4.67 3.16
N VAL A 134 7.00 3.60 2.43
CA VAL A 134 8.02 3.50 1.38
C VAL A 134 7.34 3.22 0.06
N VAL A 135 7.70 3.97 -0.98
CA VAL A 135 7.23 3.76 -2.36
C VAL A 135 8.42 3.57 -3.27
N MET A 136 8.43 2.47 -3.99
CA MET A 136 9.50 2.08 -4.90
C MET A 136 8.92 1.72 -6.25
N LEU A 137 9.47 2.28 -7.30
CA LEU A 137 9.11 2.06 -8.69
C LEU A 137 10.32 1.54 -9.46
N GLY A 138 10.14 0.49 -10.28
CA GLY A 138 11.22 -0.08 -11.07
C GLY A 138 12.42 -0.58 -10.27
N ALA A 139 12.21 -1.09 -9.05
CA ALA A 139 13.25 -1.48 -8.10
C ALA A 139 13.52 -3.00 -8.13
N PRO A 140 14.59 -3.48 -8.77
CA PRO A 140 14.89 -4.92 -8.90
C PRO A 140 15.01 -5.61 -7.55
N ASP A 141 15.65 -4.99 -6.59
CA ASP A 141 15.95 -5.52 -5.25
C ASP A 141 14.99 -4.98 -4.17
N ARG A 142 13.76 -4.64 -4.59
CA ARG A 142 12.73 -3.96 -3.77
C ARG A 142 12.58 -4.50 -2.34
N TRP A 143 12.87 -5.77 -2.10
CA TRP A 143 12.70 -6.35 -0.77
C TRP A 143 13.81 -5.93 0.20
N TRP A 144 15.05 -5.98 -0.25
CA TRP A 144 16.20 -5.54 0.53
C TRP A 144 16.19 -4.02 0.74
N ASP A 145 15.97 -3.30 -0.35
CA ASP A 145 15.92 -1.84 -0.31
C ASP A 145 14.79 -1.34 0.59
N ALA A 146 13.60 -1.97 0.52
CA ALA A 146 12.48 -1.60 1.37
C ALA A 146 12.77 -1.81 2.85
N VAL A 147 13.46 -2.89 3.24
CA VAL A 147 13.87 -3.11 4.64
C VAL A 147 14.80 -1.99 5.09
N ALA A 148 15.83 -1.68 4.31
CA ALA A 148 16.78 -0.61 4.63
C ALA A 148 16.09 0.75 4.76
N MET A 149 15.19 1.08 3.83
CA MET A 149 14.44 2.34 3.84
C MET A 149 13.47 2.43 5.03
N ILE A 150 12.82 1.32 5.41
CA ILE A 150 11.94 1.27 6.59
C ILE A 150 12.75 1.52 7.87
N GLU A 151 13.88 0.86 8.04
CA GLU A 151 14.73 1.04 9.23
C GLU A 151 15.27 2.47 9.30
N SER A 152 15.81 3.00 8.21
CA SER A 152 16.27 4.40 8.13
C SER A 152 15.14 5.39 8.44
N GLY A 153 13.92 5.14 7.95
CA GLY A 153 12.77 5.98 8.25
C GLY A 153 12.40 6.01 9.74
N PHE A 154 12.53 4.88 10.45
CA PHE A 154 12.33 4.84 11.91
C PHE A 154 13.47 5.51 12.67
N GLU A 155 14.72 5.39 12.21
CA GLU A 155 15.86 6.10 12.78
C GLU A 155 15.69 7.61 12.65
N ASP A 156 15.34 8.09 11.47
CA ASP A 156 15.05 9.51 11.22
C ASP A 156 13.91 10.04 12.10
N ALA A 157 12.84 9.25 12.25
CA ALA A 157 11.72 9.64 13.09
C ALA A 157 12.11 9.74 14.57
N ARG A 158 12.95 8.82 15.06
CA ARG A 158 13.49 8.88 16.43
C ARG A 158 14.39 10.10 16.64
N ALA A 159 15.26 10.41 15.67
CA ALA A 159 16.14 11.55 15.75
C ALA A 159 15.39 12.90 15.77
N ARG A 160 14.21 12.96 15.15
CA ARG A 160 13.33 14.14 15.13
C ARG A 160 12.38 14.24 16.33
N ALA A 161 12.22 13.16 17.10
CA ALA A 161 11.37 13.17 18.28
C ALA A 161 11.94 14.14 19.36
N PRO A 162 11.12 15.01 19.97
CA PRO A 162 11.59 15.88 21.04
C PRO A 162 12.11 15.03 22.20
N SER A 163 13.28 15.39 22.75
CA SER A 163 13.81 14.73 23.94
C SER A 163 12.76 14.72 25.05
N PRO A 164 12.57 13.60 25.77
CA PRO A 164 11.62 13.56 26.88
C PRO A 164 11.97 14.65 27.88
N LYS A 165 10.98 15.49 28.22
CA LYS A 165 11.16 16.49 29.30
C LYS A 165 11.61 15.76 30.56
N PRO A 166 12.68 16.22 31.23
CA PRO A 166 13.08 15.62 32.50
C PRO A 166 11.89 15.63 33.46
N ALA A 167 11.63 14.47 34.07
CA ALA A 167 10.58 14.35 35.07
C ALA A 167 10.88 15.37 36.20
N VAL A 168 9.94 16.27 36.46
CA VAL A 168 10.02 17.19 37.59
C VAL A 168 9.93 16.31 38.86
N ALA A 169 11.03 16.24 39.61
CA ALA A 169 11.03 15.51 40.88
C ALA A 169 9.98 16.17 41.81
N PRO A 170 9.16 15.37 42.52
CA PRO A 170 8.22 15.95 43.48
C PRO A 170 8.98 16.71 44.55
N ALA A 171 8.53 17.95 44.84
CA ALA A 171 9.07 18.76 45.93
C ALA A 171 8.96 17.97 47.24
N ARG A 172 10.08 17.77 47.89
CA ARG A 172 10.11 17.18 49.24
C ARG A 172 9.46 18.21 50.22
N SER A 173 8.37 17.80 50.83
CA SER A 173 7.73 18.51 51.97
C SER A 173 8.53 18.23 53.22
#